data_45e7220b5e63a6a9711e1a03c31287dc
#
_entry.id   45e7220b5e63a6a9711e1a03c31287dc
#
_cell.length_a   1.000
_cell.length_b   1.000
_cell.length_c   1.000
_cell.angle_alpha   90.00
_cell.angle_beta   90.00
_cell.angle_gamma   90.00
#
_symmetry.space_group_name_H-M   'P 1'
#
loop_
_entity.id
_entity.type
_entity.pdbx_description
1 polymer ?
#
loop_
_entity_poly.entity_id
_entity_poly.type
_entity_poly.pdbx_seq_one_letter_code
_entity_poly.pdbx_strand_id
1 'polypeptide(L)'
;MYTAEYGGYCAGGDKEQLKQLVKDGVSYATELGMYVIVDWHILSDCDPNQNKDEAIAFFREMAEVFADNDNVLYEICNEPNGGTSWDSIKSYAEEHQPGVRRSTRLPLLRWMTAM
;
A
#
# COMPACT_ATOMS: atom_id res chain seq x y z
N MET A 1 -3.92 -0.77 6.25
CA MET A 1 -3.87 -2.22 6.64
C MET A 1 -2.54 -2.51 7.30
N TYR A 2 -2.56 -2.96 8.54
CA TYR A 2 -1.33 -3.32 9.27
C TYR A 2 -0.61 -4.51 8.64
N THR A 3 0.72 -4.49 8.71
CA THR A 3 1.60 -5.48 8.09
C THR A 3 2.18 -6.47 9.10
N ALA A 4 3.03 -6.03 10.01
CA ALA A 4 3.75 -6.87 10.96
C ALA A 4 3.10 -6.97 12.36
N GLU A 5 2.05 -6.21 12.61
CA GLU A 5 1.29 -6.27 13.85
C GLU A 5 0.51 -7.59 13.95
N TYR A 6 0.19 -8.03 15.16
CA TYR A 6 -0.56 -9.26 15.39
C TYR A 6 -1.84 -9.32 14.56
N GLY A 7 -1.99 -10.38 13.77
CA GLY A 7 -3.11 -10.52 12.82
C GLY A 7 -3.01 -9.66 11.57
N GLY A 8 -1.90 -8.95 11.38
CA GLY A 8 -1.63 -8.20 10.17
C GLY A 8 -1.29 -9.08 8.96
N TYR A 9 -1.21 -8.47 7.81
CA TYR A 9 -1.04 -9.14 6.51
C TYR A 9 0.18 -10.07 6.48
N CYS A 10 1.30 -9.67 7.08
CA CYS A 10 2.54 -10.44 7.16
C CYS A 10 2.74 -11.15 8.52
N ALA A 11 1.75 -11.12 9.41
CA ALA A 11 1.84 -11.60 10.78
C ALA A 11 0.65 -12.50 11.17
N GLY A 12 0.33 -13.47 10.31
CA GLY A 12 -0.68 -14.49 10.58
C GLY A 12 -2.11 -14.09 10.24
N GLY A 13 -2.34 -12.92 9.66
CA GLY A 13 -3.66 -12.53 9.16
C GLY A 13 -4.06 -13.34 7.92
N ASP A 14 -5.36 -13.51 7.73
CA ASP A 14 -5.91 -14.09 6.50
C ASP A 14 -5.79 -13.08 5.36
N LYS A 15 -4.80 -13.29 4.49
CA LYS A 15 -4.48 -12.38 3.39
C LYS A 15 -5.65 -12.15 2.43
N GLU A 16 -6.40 -13.20 2.11
CA GLU A 16 -7.53 -13.09 1.19
C GLU A 16 -8.67 -12.28 1.82
N GLN A 17 -8.95 -12.53 3.09
CA GLN A 17 -9.94 -11.74 3.82
C GLN A 17 -9.53 -10.28 3.95
N LEU A 18 -8.26 -10.00 4.27
CA LEU A 18 -7.73 -8.64 4.38
C LEU A 18 -7.78 -7.89 3.04
N LYS A 19 -7.44 -8.56 1.93
CA LYS A 19 -7.60 -8.00 0.59
C LYS A 19 -9.06 -7.71 0.25
N GLN A 20 -9.97 -8.61 0.64
CA GLN A 20 -11.39 -8.39 0.40
C GLN A 20 -11.92 -7.18 1.18
N LEU A 21 -11.49 -6.98 2.42
CA LEU A 21 -11.85 -5.80 3.22
C LEU A 21 -11.37 -4.50 2.55
N VAL A 22 -10.17 -4.49 1.95
CA VAL A 22 -9.67 -3.36 1.17
C VAL A 22 -10.57 -3.10 -0.04
N LYS A 23 -10.93 -4.15 -0.78
CA LYS A 23 -11.82 -4.04 -1.96
C LYS A 23 -13.20 -3.51 -1.57
N ASP A 24 -13.77 -3.98 -0.47
CA ASP A 24 -15.06 -3.52 0.04
C ASP A 24 -14.99 -2.04 0.45
N GLY A 25 -13.92 -1.64 1.14
CA GLY A 25 -13.70 -0.24 1.54
C GLY A 25 -13.58 0.71 0.34
N VAL A 26 -12.86 0.31 -0.71
CA VAL A 26 -12.77 1.07 -1.96
C VAL A 26 -14.14 1.18 -2.64
N SER A 27 -14.90 0.10 -2.68
CA SER A 27 -16.25 0.08 -3.25
C SER A 27 -17.18 1.06 -2.53
N TYR A 28 -17.20 1.06 -1.21
CA TYR A 28 -18.00 2.01 -0.42
C TYR A 28 -17.58 3.47 -0.66
N ALA A 29 -16.28 3.75 -0.67
CA ALA A 29 -15.79 5.09 -0.94
C ALA A 29 -16.19 5.57 -2.34
N THR A 30 -16.13 4.69 -3.34
CA THR A 30 -16.53 4.97 -4.71
C THR A 30 -18.03 5.30 -4.81
N GLU A 31 -18.89 4.52 -4.15
CA GLU A 31 -20.32 4.78 -4.10
C GLU A 31 -20.64 6.14 -3.45
N LEU A 32 -19.86 6.55 -2.47
CA LEU A 32 -20.02 7.82 -1.75
C LEU A 32 -19.36 9.01 -2.48
N GLY A 33 -18.70 8.79 -3.60
CA GLY A 33 -17.97 9.83 -4.34
C GLY A 33 -16.74 10.35 -3.62
N MET A 34 -16.12 9.53 -2.76
CA MET A 34 -14.95 9.88 -1.96
C MET A 34 -13.65 9.35 -2.56
N TYR A 35 -12.56 10.07 -2.37
CA TYR A 35 -11.22 9.51 -2.52
C TYR A 35 -10.92 8.53 -1.39
N VAL A 36 -10.15 7.50 -1.70
CA VAL A 36 -9.74 6.47 -0.73
C VAL A 36 -8.24 6.22 -0.83
N ILE A 37 -7.58 6.11 0.31
CA ILE A 37 -6.17 5.77 0.40
C ILE A 37 -6.05 4.29 0.77
N VAL A 38 -5.42 3.52 -0.11
CA VAL A 38 -5.02 2.13 0.18
C VAL A 38 -3.61 2.17 0.75
N ASP A 39 -3.51 1.87 2.04
CA ASP A 39 -2.31 2.06 2.85
C ASP A 39 -1.69 0.73 3.28
N TRP A 40 -0.38 0.59 3.01
CA TRP A 40 0.48 -0.46 3.55
C TRP A 40 1.07 0.03 4.87
N HIS A 41 0.40 -0.30 5.97
CA HIS A 41 0.63 0.31 7.27
C HIS A 41 1.73 -0.40 8.05
N ILE A 42 3.00 -0.07 7.73
CA ILE A 42 4.12 -0.51 8.54
C ILE A 42 4.15 0.22 9.88
N LEU A 43 4.62 -0.45 10.91
CA LEU A 43 4.80 0.11 12.25
C LEU A 43 5.96 -0.58 12.95
N SER A 44 5.78 -1.78 13.51
CA SER A 44 6.86 -2.54 14.17
C SER A 44 7.88 -3.11 13.19
N ASP A 45 7.55 -3.25 11.93
CA ASP A 45 8.45 -3.61 10.84
C ASP A 45 9.32 -2.45 10.33
N CYS A 46 9.31 -1.32 10.98
CA CYS A 46 10.20 -0.15 10.84
C CYS A 46 10.69 0.19 9.42
N ASP A 47 11.39 -0.74 8.77
CA ASP A 47 11.91 -0.63 7.40
C ASP A 47 10.94 -1.30 6.42
N PRO A 48 10.41 -0.57 5.43
CA PRO A 48 9.48 -1.14 4.46
C PRO A 48 10.08 -2.27 3.62
N ASN A 49 11.41 -2.37 3.52
CA ASN A 49 12.06 -3.48 2.82
C ASN A 49 11.91 -4.84 3.53
N GLN A 50 11.55 -4.85 4.80
CA GLN A 50 11.38 -6.09 5.57
C GLN A 50 10.32 -7.02 4.95
N ASN A 51 9.22 -6.46 4.45
CA ASN A 51 8.14 -7.19 3.79
C ASN A 51 7.92 -6.71 2.34
N LYS A 52 8.99 -6.30 1.66
CA LYS A 52 8.95 -5.67 0.34
C LYS A 52 8.24 -6.52 -0.72
N ASP A 53 8.57 -7.79 -0.82
CA ASP A 53 8.01 -8.67 -1.85
C ASP A 53 6.50 -8.85 -1.69
N GLU A 54 6.03 -8.96 -0.46
CA GLU A 54 4.60 -9.00 -0.13
C GLU A 54 3.90 -7.68 -0.50
N ALA A 55 4.54 -6.55 -0.21
CA ALA A 55 4.02 -5.23 -0.56
C ALA A 55 3.90 -5.05 -2.08
N ILE A 56 4.94 -5.43 -2.84
CA ILE A 56 4.93 -5.36 -4.31
C ILE A 56 3.81 -6.22 -4.88
N ALA A 57 3.65 -7.44 -4.40
CA ALA A 57 2.60 -8.35 -4.86
C ALA A 57 1.20 -7.79 -4.55
N PHE A 58 1.01 -7.27 -3.33
CA PHE A 58 -0.25 -6.65 -2.90
C PHE A 58 -0.62 -5.44 -3.78
N PHE A 59 0.28 -4.48 -3.94
CA PHE A 59 -0.02 -3.29 -4.72
C PHE A 59 -0.21 -3.58 -6.21
N ARG A 60 0.50 -4.55 -6.75
CA ARG A 60 0.28 -5.00 -8.14
C ARG A 60 -1.14 -5.53 -8.32
N GLU A 61 -1.60 -6.40 -7.42
CA GLU A 61 -2.97 -6.92 -7.45
C GLU A 61 -4.01 -5.80 -7.28
N MET A 62 -3.83 -4.93 -6.29
CA MET A 62 -4.77 -3.83 -6.05
C MET A 62 -4.82 -2.86 -7.23
N ALA A 63 -3.69 -2.53 -7.83
CA ALA A 63 -3.64 -1.66 -9.00
C ALA A 63 -4.34 -2.26 -10.23
N GLU A 64 -4.30 -3.58 -10.41
CA GLU A 64 -5.06 -4.28 -11.45
C GLU A 64 -6.56 -4.26 -11.15
N VAL A 65 -6.95 -4.57 -9.92
CA VAL A 65 -8.37 -4.58 -9.49
C VAL A 65 -9.02 -3.21 -9.64
N PHE A 66 -8.29 -2.15 -9.29
CA PHE A 66 -8.80 -0.77 -9.31
C PHE A 66 -8.36 0.04 -10.55
N ALA A 67 -7.94 -0.62 -11.63
CA ALA A 67 -7.41 0.04 -12.82
C ALA A 67 -8.36 1.07 -13.44
N ASP A 68 -9.66 0.86 -13.33
CA ASP A 68 -10.70 1.77 -13.85
C ASP A 68 -11.20 2.80 -12.83
N ASN A 69 -10.69 2.75 -11.59
CA ASN A 69 -11.03 3.69 -10.54
C ASN A 69 -10.15 4.95 -10.64
N ASP A 70 -10.77 6.12 -10.56
CA ASP A 70 -10.08 7.42 -10.53
C ASP A 70 -9.99 8.06 -9.13
N ASN A 71 -10.49 7.36 -8.11
CA ASN A 71 -10.59 7.81 -6.73
C ASN A 71 -9.65 7.09 -5.75
N VAL A 72 -8.77 6.19 -6.23
CA VAL A 72 -7.86 5.42 -5.37
C VAL A 72 -6.47 6.01 -5.36
N LEU A 73 -5.97 6.29 -4.17
CA LEU A 73 -4.59 6.70 -3.89
C LEU A 73 -3.86 5.56 -3.19
N TYR A 74 -2.58 5.39 -3.45
CA TYR A 74 -1.77 4.35 -2.81
C TYR A 74 -0.71 4.97 -1.92
N GLU A 75 -0.73 4.59 -0.65
CA GLU A 75 0.34 4.86 0.32
C GLU A 75 1.18 3.59 0.47
N ILE A 76 2.35 3.58 -0.17
CA ILE A 76 3.16 2.36 -0.28
C ILE A 76 3.91 1.99 1.00
N CYS A 77 4.04 2.90 1.94
CA CYS A 77 4.46 2.64 3.31
C CYS A 77 4.02 3.78 4.23
N ASN A 78 3.49 3.41 5.38
CA ASN A 78 3.30 4.32 6.50
C ASN A 78 4.67 4.62 7.14
N GLU A 79 4.73 5.42 8.12
CA GLU A 79 5.86 5.92 8.90
C GLU A 79 7.09 4.98 9.04
N PRO A 80 8.04 4.92 8.08
CA PRO A 80 9.31 4.26 8.32
C PRO A 80 9.99 4.84 9.56
N ASN A 81 10.50 3.97 10.42
CA ASN A 81 10.99 4.38 11.73
C ASN A 81 12.21 3.56 12.17
N GLY A 82 12.59 3.65 13.46
CA GLY A 82 13.79 2.99 13.97
C GLY A 82 15.05 3.58 13.35
N GLY A 83 15.93 2.81 12.84
CA GLY A 83 17.15 3.26 12.17
C GLY A 83 17.06 3.27 10.65
N THR A 84 15.84 3.24 10.07
CA THR A 84 15.63 3.16 8.63
C THR A 84 16.20 4.39 7.93
N SER A 85 17.10 4.18 6.96
CA SER A 85 17.71 5.26 6.19
C SER A 85 16.81 5.73 5.05
N TRP A 86 17.03 6.97 4.60
CA TRP A 86 16.38 7.50 3.41
C TRP A 86 16.70 6.68 2.15
N ASP A 87 17.93 6.19 2.02
CA ASP A 87 18.34 5.36 0.88
C ASP A 87 17.56 4.03 0.85
N SER A 88 17.29 3.45 2.02
CA SER A 88 16.46 2.26 2.15
C SER A 88 15.02 2.51 1.68
N ILE A 89 14.42 3.61 2.13
CA ILE A 89 13.07 4.03 1.75
C ILE A 89 12.99 4.30 0.24
N LYS A 90 13.98 5.01 -0.30
CA LYS A 90 14.05 5.33 -1.72
C LYS A 90 14.13 4.07 -2.58
N SER A 91 15.00 3.13 -2.22
CA SER A 91 15.15 1.84 -2.91
C SER A 91 13.82 1.06 -2.94
N TYR A 92 13.16 0.94 -1.81
CA TYR A 92 11.83 0.33 -1.70
C TYR A 92 10.83 0.97 -2.66
N ALA A 93 10.80 2.27 -2.66
CA ALA A 93 9.86 3.04 -3.44
C ALA A 93 10.09 2.94 -4.95
N GLU A 94 11.33 2.94 -5.39
CA GLU A 94 11.68 2.80 -6.81
C GLU A 94 11.22 1.45 -7.38
N GLU A 95 11.24 0.40 -6.59
CA GLU A 95 10.77 -0.93 -7.00
C GLU A 95 9.24 -1.03 -7.13
N HIS A 96 8.48 -0.20 -6.41
CA HIS A 96 7.01 -0.17 -6.50
C HIS A 96 6.49 0.59 -7.73
N GLN A 97 7.25 1.55 -8.26
CA GLN A 97 6.79 2.42 -9.34
C GLN A 97 6.31 1.71 -10.62
N PRO A 98 6.99 0.65 -11.13
CA PRO A 98 6.57 0.04 -12.40
C PRO A 98 5.20 -0.63 -12.37
N GLY A 99 4.80 -1.16 -11.22
CA GLY A 99 3.51 -1.83 -11.05
C GLY A 99 2.34 -0.86 -10.96
N VAL A 100 2.50 0.18 -10.16
CA VAL A 100 1.44 1.16 -9.88
C VAL A 100 1.22 2.12 -11.06
N ARG A 101 2.28 2.56 -11.75
CA ARG A 101 2.17 3.48 -12.89
C ARG A 101 1.46 2.91 -14.11
N ARG A 102 1.51 1.60 -14.32
CA ARG A 102 0.87 0.97 -15.48
C ARG A 102 -0.65 0.86 -15.34
N SER A 103 -1.15 0.89 -14.12
CA SER A 103 -2.55 0.63 -13.82
C SER A 103 -3.37 1.89 -13.51
N THR A 104 -2.73 3.00 -13.20
CA THR A 104 -3.43 4.23 -12.83
C THR A 104 -3.38 5.26 -13.96
N ARG A 105 -4.55 5.77 -14.37
CA ARG A 105 -4.67 6.95 -15.24
C ARG A 105 -4.23 8.24 -14.55
N LEU A 106 -3.92 8.18 -13.25
CA LEU A 106 -3.49 9.32 -12.45
C LEU A 106 -1.96 9.34 -12.32
N PRO A 107 -1.29 10.47 -12.62
CA PRO A 107 0.16 10.61 -12.54
C PRO A 107 0.69 10.82 -11.11
N LEU A 108 -0.07 10.54 -10.08
CA LEU A 108 0.26 10.92 -8.70
C LEU A 108 0.41 9.70 -7.79
N LEU A 109 1.63 9.15 -7.75
CA LEU A 109 2.14 8.59 -6.50
C LEU A 109 2.39 9.78 -5.55
N ARG A 110 1.43 10.10 -4.72
CA ARG A 110 1.68 11.06 -3.66
C ARG A 110 2.39 10.34 -2.53
N TRP A 111 3.67 10.61 -2.41
CA TRP A 111 4.48 10.23 -1.28
C TRP A 111 3.98 10.99 -0.05
N MET A 112 3.27 10.34 0.82
CA MET A 112 3.10 10.84 2.18
C MET A 112 4.04 10.04 3.06
N THR A 113 5.30 10.44 3.09
CA THR A 113 6.11 10.19 4.28
C THR A 113 5.72 11.25 5.28
N ALA A 114 5.02 10.89 6.33
CA ALA A 114 4.97 11.72 7.52
C ALA A 114 6.39 11.79 8.06
N MET A 115 6.96 12.98 7.97
CA MET A 115 8.18 13.28 8.74
C MET A 115 7.80 13.52 10.18
#